data_97654abb21ca7298d08325635214a3d3
#
_entry.id   97654abb21ca7298d08325635214a3d3
#
_cell.length_a   1.000
_cell.length_b   1.000
_cell.length_c   1.000
_cell.angle_alpha   90.00
_cell.angle_beta   90.00
_cell.angle_gamma   90.00
#
_symmetry.space_group_name_H-M   'P 1'
#
loop_
_entity.id
_entity.type
_entity.pdbx_description
1 polymer ?
#
loop_
_entity_poly.entity_id
_entity_poly.type
_entity_poly.pdbx_seq_one_letter_code
_entity_poly.pdbx_strand_id
1 'polypeptide(L)'
;MIKKNVPVVNKLGLHARASAKLTQTASAFKCGVWLTRNGRRVNAKSIMGVMMLAAGIGSTLEVETDGEDEQAAMDALEKLFADKFGEGS
;
A
#
# COMPACT_ATOMS: atom_id res chain seq x y z
N MET A 1 14.61 4.53 6.67
CA MET A 1 13.31 4.93 6.08
C MET A 1 13.39 4.93 4.56
N ILE A 2 12.42 4.30 3.91
CA ILE A 2 12.31 4.28 2.45
C ILE A 2 10.98 4.89 2.07
N LYS A 3 10.98 5.78 1.09
CA LYS A 3 9.76 6.37 0.54
C LYS A 3 9.78 6.24 -0.97
N LYS A 4 8.69 5.75 -1.54
CA LYS A 4 8.54 5.65 -3.00
C LYS A 4 7.12 5.98 -3.41
N ASN A 5 6.98 6.58 -4.58
CA ASN A 5 5.67 6.81 -5.18
C ASN A 5 5.30 5.59 -5.99
N VAL A 6 4.14 5.01 -5.68
CA VAL A 6 3.67 3.78 -6.32
C VAL A 6 2.29 4.03 -6.93
N PRO A 7 2.11 3.73 -8.22
CA PRO A 7 0.81 3.96 -8.87
C PRO A 7 -0.17 2.84 -8.55
N VAL A 8 -1.44 3.21 -8.46
CA VAL A 8 -2.55 2.24 -8.35
C VAL A 8 -2.94 1.87 -9.77
N VAL A 9 -2.68 0.62 -10.14
CA VAL A 9 -2.86 0.16 -11.54
C VAL A 9 -3.98 -0.85 -11.71
N ASN A 10 -4.60 -1.31 -10.62
CA ASN A 10 -5.75 -2.20 -10.72
C ASN A 10 -7.04 -1.41 -10.93
N LYS A 11 -7.95 -1.99 -11.69
CA LYS A 11 -9.17 -1.31 -12.14
C LYS A 11 -10.02 -0.76 -11.01
N LEU A 12 -10.20 -1.54 -9.95
CA LEU A 12 -11.07 -1.17 -8.83
C LEU A 12 -10.39 -0.34 -7.75
N GLY A 13 -9.08 -0.10 -7.87
CA GLY A 13 -8.33 0.66 -6.88
C GLY A 13 -8.27 -0.04 -5.53
N LEU A 14 -8.15 0.76 -4.46
CA LEU A 14 -8.03 0.22 -3.10
C LEU A 14 -9.40 -0.06 -2.47
N HIS A 15 -10.17 -0.95 -3.12
CA HIS A 15 -11.44 -1.43 -2.56
C HIS A 15 -11.15 -2.39 -1.39
N ALA A 16 -12.21 -2.92 -0.76
CA ALA A 16 -12.08 -3.72 0.46
C ALA A 16 -11.10 -4.90 0.34
N ARG A 17 -11.20 -5.68 -0.74
CA ARG A 17 -10.33 -6.85 -0.94
C ARG A 17 -8.87 -6.44 -1.13
N ALA A 18 -8.61 -5.44 -1.98
CA ALA A 18 -7.25 -4.95 -2.22
C ALA A 18 -6.66 -4.37 -0.94
N SER A 19 -7.46 -3.61 -0.19
CA SER A 19 -7.02 -3.04 1.09
C SER A 19 -6.67 -4.12 2.09
N ALA A 20 -7.45 -5.20 2.16
CA ALA A 20 -7.16 -6.33 3.05
C ALA A 20 -5.84 -7.00 2.67
N LYS A 21 -5.60 -7.23 1.38
CA LYS A 21 -4.33 -7.82 0.92
C LYS A 21 -3.14 -6.93 1.25
N LEU A 22 -3.30 -5.63 1.04
CA LEU A 22 -2.25 -4.66 1.36
C LEU A 22 -1.93 -4.69 2.84
N THR A 23 -2.96 -4.65 3.68
CA THR A 23 -2.80 -4.67 5.13
C THR A 23 -2.14 -5.97 5.61
N GLN A 24 -2.53 -7.11 5.04
CA GLN A 24 -1.92 -8.40 5.38
C GLN A 24 -0.44 -8.42 5.01
N THR A 25 -0.10 -7.91 3.82
CA THR A 25 1.29 -7.85 3.37
C THR A 25 2.11 -6.95 4.28
N ALA A 26 1.61 -5.75 4.57
CA ALA A 26 2.29 -4.80 5.46
C ALA A 26 2.48 -5.38 6.87
N SER A 27 1.46 -6.08 7.37
CA SER A 27 1.48 -6.63 8.73
C SER A 27 2.45 -7.80 8.91
N ALA A 28 2.91 -8.40 7.81
CA ALA A 28 3.91 -9.46 7.87
C ALA A 28 5.30 -8.95 8.25
N PHE A 29 5.52 -7.64 8.20
CA PHE A 29 6.80 -7.01 8.49
C PHE A 29 6.76 -6.27 9.83
N LYS A 30 7.91 -6.20 10.49
CA LYS A 30 8.01 -5.51 11.79
C LYS A 30 8.09 -4.01 11.63
N CYS A 31 8.62 -3.53 10.50
CA CYS A 31 8.77 -2.10 10.26
C CYS A 31 7.42 -1.38 10.24
N GLY A 32 7.44 -0.08 10.45
CA GLY A 32 6.27 0.76 10.23
C GLY A 32 6.01 0.89 8.74
N VAL A 33 4.75 0.91 8.33
CA VAL A 33 4.35 1.07 6.93
C VAL A 33 3.23 2.10 6.87
N TRP A 34 3.43 3.15 6.05
CA TRP A 34 2.45 4.21 5.90
C TRP A 34 2.19 4.49 4.42
N LEU A 35 0.98 4.95 4.14
CA LEU A 35 0.59 5.40 2.81
C LEU A 35 0.12 6.84 2.92
N THR A 36 0.50 7.66 1.94
CA THR A 36 0.07 9.05 1.88
C THR A 36 -0.53 9.37 0.51
N ARG A 37 -1.68 10.02 0.51
CA ARG A 37 -2.34 10.52 -0.68
C ARG A 37 -2.96 11.87 -0.37
N ASN A 38 -2.66 12.89 -1.21
CA ASN A 38 -3.23 14.23 -1.05
C ASN A 38 -3.08 14.78 0.38
N GLY A 39 -1.90 14.57 0.98
CA GLY A 39 -1.61 15.05 2.31
C GLY A 39 -2.16 14.20 3.46
N ARG A 40 -2.93 13.16 3.17
CA ARG A 40 -3.45 12.26 4.20
C ARG A 40 -2.53 11.06 4.35
N ARG A 41 -1.96 10.90 5.53
CA ARG A 41 -1.07 9.80 5.87
C ARG A 41 -1.80 8.80 6.74
N VAL A 42 -1.79 7.55 6.37
CA VAL A 42 -2.48 6.48 7.10
C VAL A 42 -1.53 5.33 7.39
N ASN A 43 -1.82 4.57 8.43
CA ASN A 43 -1.08 3.36 8.77
C ASN A 43 -1.53 2.24 7.83
N ALA A 44 -0.59 1.69 7.03
CA ALA A 44 -0.91 0.64 6.07
C ALA A 44 -1.31 -0.69 6.74
N LYS A 45 -1.08 -0.83 8.04
CA LYS A 45 -1.49 -2.02 8.81
C LYS A 45 -2.93 -1.90 9.32
N SER A 46 -3.62 -0.80 8.99
CA SER A 46 -5.02 -0.57 9.35
C SER A 46 -5.86 -0.59 8.07
N ILE A 47 -6.74 -1.58 7.93
CA ILE A 47 -7.60 -1.69 6.75
C ILE A 47 -8.51 -0.47 6.59
N MET A 48 -9.03 0.05 7.70
CA MET A 48 -9.87 1.25 7.67
C MET A 48 -9.08 2.46 7.20
N GLY A 49 -7.84 2.61 7.68
CA GLY A 49 -6.97 3.70 7.25
C GLY A 49 -6.71 3.65 5.75
N VAL A 50 -6.39 2.47 5.24
CA VAL A 50 -6.12 2.28 3.80
C VAL A 50 -7.35 2.61 2.98
N MET A 51 -8.52 2.15 3.38
CA MET A 51 -9.76 2.41 2.66
C MET A 51 -10.14 3.89 2.67
N MET A 52 -9.79 4.62 3.72
CA MET A 52 -10.08 6.04 3.82
C MET A 52 -9.34 6.89 2.80
N LEU A 53 -8.28 6.37 2.18
CA LEU A 53 -7.58 7.07 1.12
C LEU A 53 -8.39 7.16 -0.17
N ALA A 54 -9.36 6.28 -0.34
CA ALA A 54 -10.25 6.25 -1.51
C ALA A 54 -9.46 6.30 -2.84
N ALA A 55 -8.31 5.61 -2.89
CA ALA A 55 -7.42 5.66 -4.04
C ALA A 55 -7.93 4.78 -5.16
N GLY A 56 -8.35 5.39 -6.27
CA GLY A 56 -8.80 4.69 -7.46
C GLY A 56 -7.66 4.49 -8.45
N ILE A 57 -7.96 3.82 -9.57
CA ILE A 57 -6.99 3.62 -10.64
C ILE A 57 -6.44 4.96 -11.13
N GLY A 58 -5.14 5.00 -11.37
CA GLY A 58 -4.47 6.24 -11.79
C GLY A 58 -3.96 7.10 -10.65
N SER A 59 -4.37 6.80 -9.40
CA SER A 59 -3.83 7.50 -8.24
C SER A 59 -2.39 7.08 -8.00
N THR A 60 -1.60 7.97 -7.41
CA THR A 60 -0.25 7.64 -6.96
C THR A 60 -0.20 7.80 -5.44
N LEU A 61 0.31 6.78 -4.77
CA LEU A 61 0.47 6.79 -3.33
C LEU A 61 1.95 6.89 -2.98
N GLU A 62 2.26 7.67 -1.94
CA GLU A 62 3.60 7.61 -1.36
C GLU A 62 3.59 6.47 -0.35
N VAL A 63 4.42 5.47 -0.59
CA VAL A 63 4.59 4.33 0.31
C VAL A 63 5.84 4.56 1.13
N GLU A 64 5.72 4.47 2.45
CA GLU A 64 6.82 4.68 3.37
C GLU A 64 7.00 3.46 4.25
N THR A 65 8.24 2.96 4.34
CA THR A 65 8.59 1.88 5.25
C THR A 65 9.75 2.33 6.13
N ASP A 66 9.69 2.01 7.43
CA ASP A 66 10.70 2.47 8.39
C ASP A 66 10.94 1.41 9.45
N GLY A 67 12.12 0.80 9.42
CA GLY A 67 12.51 -0.22 10.37
C GLY A 67 13.48 -1.22 9.79
N GLU A 68 13.75 -2.26 10.56
CA GLU A 68 14.78 -3.24 10.28
C GLU A 68 14.57 -3.97 8.94
N ASP A 69 13.32 -4.32 8.63
CA ASP A 69 12.96 -5.05 7.40
C ASP A 69 12.30 -4.15 6.35
N GLU A 70 12.62 -2.87 6.39
CA GLU A 70 11.99 -1.88 5.52
C GLU A 70 12.17 -2.15 4.01
N GLN A 71 13.33 -2.65 3.61
CA GLN A 71 13.56 -2.94 2.19
C GLN A 71 12.71 -4.11 1.71
N ALA A 72 12.66 -5.18 2.51
CA ALA A 72 11.83 -6.35 2.19
C ALA A 72 10.35 -5.96 2.13
N ALA A 73 9.90 -5.10 3.05
CA ALA A 73 8.53 -4.63 3.06
C ALA A 73 8.21 -3.79 1.82
N MET A 74 9.10 -2.88 1.44
CA MET A 74 8.92 -2.04 0.26
C MET A 74 8.85 -2.89 -0.99
N ASP A 75 9.75 -3.87 -1.14
CA ASP A 75 9.76 -4.76 -2.29
C ASP A 75 8.46 -5.56 -2.41
N ALA A 76 7.96 -6.08 -1.29
CA ALA A 76 6.72 -6.85 -1.25
C ALA A 76 5.52 -5.99 -1.64
N LEU A 77 5.47 -4.74 -1.15
CA LEU A 77 4.38 -3.83 -1.46
C LEU A 77 4.40 -3.39 -2.92
N GLU A 78 5.58 -3.06 -3.45
CA GLU A 78 5.71 -2.69 -4.87
C GLU A 78 5.24 -3.83 -5.77
N LYS A 79 5.61 -5.06 -5.44
CA LYS A 79 5.19 -6.23 -6.19
C LYS A 79 3.68 -6.42 -6.12
N LEU A 80 3.09 -6.22 -4.95
CA LEU A 80 1.64 -6.36 -4.76
C LEU A 80 0.87 -5.36 -5.63
N PHE A 81 1.31 -4.10 -5.64
CA PHE A 81 0.70 -3.07 -6.47
C PHE A 81 0.86 -3.39 -7.96
N ALA A 82 2.08 -3.76 -8.39
CA ALA A 82 2.36 -4.08 -9.79
C ALA A 82 1.55 -5.29 -10.26
N ASP A 83 1.30 -6.23 -9.37
CA ASP A 83 0.52 -7.45 -9.63
C ASP A 83 -0.99 -7.20 -9.53
N LYS A 84 -1.40 -5.96 -9.41
CA LYS A 84 -2.82 -5.55 -9.31
C LYS A 84 -3.56 -6.27 -8.18
N PHE A 85 -2.85 -6.50 -7.07
CA PHE A 85 -3.40 -7.22 -5.92
C PHE A 85 -3.95 -8.61 -6.29
N GLY A 86 -3.43 -9.21 -7.37
CA GLY A 86 -3.87 -10.50 -7.84
C GLY A 86 -5.20 -10.49 -8.59
N GLU A 87 -5.72 -9.33 -8.94
CA GLU A 87 -7.05 -9.20 -9.56
C GLU A 87 -7.07 -9.42 -11.08
N GLY A 88 -5.92 -9.37 -11.72
CA GLY A 88 -5.84 -9.56 -13.16
C GLY A 88 -6.30 -8.36 -14.00
N SER A 89 -6.78 -7.32 -13.37
CA SER A 89 -7.20 -6.14 -14.11
C SER A 89 -7.08 -4.86 -13.28
#